data_b23ad4f8caa2f498c7b295a0ed8a3057
#
_entry.id   b23ad4f8caa2f498c7b295a0ed8a3057
#
_cell.length_a   1.000
_cell.length_b   1.000
_cell.length_c   1.000
_cell.angle_alpha   90.00
_cell.angle_beta   90.00
_cell.angle_gamma   90.00
#
_symmetry.space_group_name_H-M   'P 1'
#
loop_
_entity.id
_entity.type
_entity.pdbx_description
1 polymer ?
#
loop_
_entity_poly.entity_id
_entity_poly.type
_entity_poly.pdbx_seq_one_letter_code
_entity_poly.pdbx_strand_id
1 'polypeptide(L)'
;MTGGRGDSNHPPDTPGGSSATPAQNGAYGDAGHTGEDAECEIPPDSLNRRSSERLDVTWLVDCETDDTFLYASITNISEMGIFVRTTQPLSIGTRLTLRFSPPGADSSYVLEGTVQWVNEVRPLHDNPNPGMGIRFVDLTPDDRERIVDTIRTIAYIRDAPVRSN
;
A
#
# COMPACT_ATOMS: atom_id res chain seq x y z
N MET A 1 59.90 -21.49 -13.34
CA MET A 1 59.46 -21.93 -14.67
C MET A 1 58.06 -21.35 -14.84
N THR A 2 58.02 -20.27 -15.58
CA THR A 2 57.34 -20.04 -16.84
C THR A 2 55.81 -19.99 -16.66
N GLY A 3 55.05 -18.92 -16.89
CA GLY A 3 55.19 -17.84 -17.84
C GLY A 3 53.87 -17.75 -18.57
N GLY A 4 53.43 -16.54 -18.91
CA GLY A 4 52.39 -16.26 -19.89
C GLY A 4 51.24 -15.42 -19.28
N ARG A 5 51.18 -14.16 -19.39
CA ARG A 5 51.09 -13.13 -20.44
C ARG A 5 49.90 -13.33 -21.40
N GLY A 6 49.20 -12.24 -21.52
CA GLY A 6 48.45 -11.80 -22.72
C GLY A 6 46.96 -11.69 -22.40
N ASP A 7 46.22 -10.75 -22.86
CA ASP A 7 46.45 -9.54 -23.65
C ASP A 7 45.20 -8.69 -23.55
N SER A 8 45.43 -7.44 -23.67
CA SER A 8 44.54 -6.33 -23.90
C SER A 8 43.56 -6.57 -25.05
N ASN A 9 42.35 -6.09 -24.94
CA ASN A 9 41.69 -5.54 -26.10
C ASN A 9 40.82 -4.34 -25.74
N HIS A 10 41.26 -3.25 -26.31
CA HIS A 10 40.74 -1.89 -26.31
C HIS A 10 39.69 -1.76 -27.43
N PRO A 11 38.76 -0.77 -27.35
CA PRO A 11 37.63 -0.61 -28.24
C PRO A 11 38.05 0.08 -29.56
N PRO A 12 37.24 0.11 -30.59
CA PRO A 12 37.36 1.13 -31.60
C PRO A 12 36.28 2.20 -31.54
N ASP A 13 36.82 3.38 -31.79
CA ASP A 13 36.21 4.67 -31.98
C ASP A 13 35.20 4.75 -33.11
N THR A 14 34.37 5.76 -32.96
CA THR A 14 33.54 6.55 -33.90
C THR A 14 34.24 6.85 -35.25
N PRO A 15 33.49 7.19 -36.35
CA PRO A 15 32.99 8.54 -36.57
C PRO A 15 31.69 8.65 -37.40
N GLY A 16 30.81 9.65 -37.19
CA GLY A 16 30.91 10.96 -37.84
C GLY A 16 29.97 11.10 -39.03
N GLY A 17 29.27 12.19 -39.08
CA GLY A 17 28.57 12.71 -40.27
C GLY A 17 27.17 13.22 -39.90
N SER A 18 26.96 14.42 -39.61
CA SER A 18 27.02 15.73 -40.24
C SER A 18 25.95 16.00 -41.31
N SER A 19 25.22 17.10 -41.07
CA SER A 19 24.49 18.01 -41.98
C SER A 19 23.16 17.52 -42.57
N ALA A 20 22.10 18.28 -42.66
CA ALA A 20 21.90 19.72 -42.84
C ALA A 20 20.40 20.04 -42.73
N THR A 21 20.09 21.18 -42.17
CA THR A 21 18.88 21.97 -42.44
C THR A 21 19.02 22.61 -43.85
N PRO A 22 17.94 22.93 -44.57
CA PRO A 22 17.21 24.17 -44.31
C PRO A 22 15.70 24.19 -44.65
N ALA A 23 14.95 24.96 -43.87
CA ALA A 23 14.22 26.18 -44.20
C ALA A 23 13.09 26.13 -45.24
N GLN A 24 11.99 26.62 -44.78
CA GLN A 24 11.16 27.75 -45.18
C GLN A 24 9.79 27.46 -45.82
N ASN A 25 8.87 28.16 -45.22
CA ASN A 25 7.79 29.01 -45.75
C ASN A 25 6.41 28.42 -46.00
N GLY A 26 5.45 29.22 -45.45
CA GLY A 26 4.11 29.40 -45.96
C GLY A 26 3.08 29.50 -44.83
N ALA A 27 2.85 30.55 -44.26
CA ALA A 27 1.93 31.67 -44.31
C ALA A 27 0.44 31.32 -44.29
N TYR A 28 -0.25 31.96 -43.30
CA TYR A 28 -1.64 32.40 -43.21
C TYR A 28 -2.75 31.34 -43.08
N GLY A 29 -3.46 31.50 -41.95
CA GLY A 29 -4.79 30.95 -41.72
C GLY A 29 -5.28 31.37 -40.35
N ASP A 30 -5.65 32.61 -40.21
CA ASP A 30 -6.46 33.13 -39.13
C ASP A 30 -7.82 32.42 -39.13
N ALA A 31 -8.16 31.78 -38.07
CA ALA A 31 -9.53 31.49 -37.68
C ALA A 31 -9.58 31.32 -36.17
N GLY A 32 -10.11 32.35 -35.52
CA GLY A 32 -10.42 32.31 -34.11
C GLY A 32 -11.24 31.08 -33.76
N HIS A 33 -10.70 30.28 -32.83
CA HIS A 33 -11.49 29.36 -32.06
C HIS A 33 -11.31 29.73 -30.61
N THR A 34 -12.34 30.39 -30.07
CA THR A 34 -12.59 30.49 -28.66
C THR A 34 -12.71 29.04 -28.13
N GLY A 35 -11.57 28.50 -27.71
CA GLY A 35 -11.54 27.26 -26.95
C GLY A 35 -12.04 27.57 -25.55
N GLU A 36 -13.25 27.16 -25.25
CA GLU A 36 -13.74 26.99 -23.91
C GLU A 36 -12.73 26.09 -23.18
N ASP A 37 -12.19 26.67 -22.12
CA ASP A 37 -11.43 25.95 -21.13
C ASP A 37 -12.33 24.82 -20.62
N ALA A 38 -12.15 23.63 -21.20
CA ALA A 38 -12.65 22.40 -20.61
C ALA A 38 -11.81 22.17 -19.35
N GLU A 39 -12.23 22.76 -18.24
CA GLU A 39 -11.84 22.31 -16.93
C GLU A 39 -12.17 20.82 -16.89
N CYS A 40 -11.12 20.00 -16.96
CA CYS A 40 -11.21 18.61 -16.60
C CYS A 40 -11.59 18.56 -15.11
N GLU A 41 -12.88 18.63 -14.84
CA GLU A 41 -13.41 18.28 -13.53
C GLU A 41 -13.07 16.81 -13.29
N ILE A 42 -11.99 16.60 -12.56
CA ILE A 42 -11.67 15.30 -12.00
C ILE A 42 -12.80 14.99 -11.03
N PRO A 43 -13.64 13.99 -11.29
CA PRO A 43 -14.74 13.69 -10.40
C PRO A 43 -14.18 13.43 -8.99
N PRO A 44 -14.81 13.95 -7.93
CA PRO A 44 -14.32 13.85 -6.56
C PRO A 44 -14.14 12.42 -6.06
N ASP A 45 -14.70 11.45 -6.78
CA ASP A 45 -14.65 10.02 -6.46
C ASP A 45 -13.33 9.34 -6.92
N SER A 46 -12.52 9.99 -7.75
CA SER A 46 -11.25 9.44 -8.23
C SER A 46 -10.14 9.50 -7.18
N LEU A 47 -10.31 10.23 -6.10
CA LEU A 47 -9.34 10.32 -4.99
C LEU A 47 -9.49 9.19 -3.98
N ASN A 48 -10.62 8.47 -3.97
CA ASN A 48 -10.83 7.34 -3.08
C ASN A 48 -10.52 6.01 -3.77
N ARG A 49 -9.23 5.75 -4.05
CA ARG A 49 -8.75 4.46 -4.59
C ARG A 49 -8.86 3.29 -3.61
N ARG A 50 -9.49 3.48 -2.47
CA ARG A 50 -9.68 2.42 -1.48
C ARG A 50 -10.99 1.71 -1.78
N SER A 51 -10.90 0.48 -2.24
CA SER A 51 -12.05 -0.37 -2.60
C SER A 51 -12.82 -0.92 -1.40
N SER A 52 -12.37 -0.71 -0.18
CA SER A 52 -13.01 -1.19 1.05
C SER A 52 -12.92 -0.16 2.17
N GLU A 53 -14.02 -0.01 2.88
CA GLU A 53 -14.11 0.81 4.08
C GLU A 53 -13.19 0.25 5.17
N ARG A 54 -12.52 1.16 5.90
CA ARG A 54 -11.68 0.81 7.04
C ARG A 54 -12.28 1.36 8.30
N LEU A 55 -12.36 0.50 9.31
CA LEU A 55 -12.81 0.88 10.63
C LEU A 55 -11.63 0.98 11.59
N ASP A 56 -11.57 2.09 12.32
CA ASP A 56 -10.59 2.29 13.38
C ASP A 56 -10.95 1.41 14.57
N VAL A 57 -9.98 0.65 15.03
CA VAL A 57 -10.09 -0.26 16.17
C VAL A 57 -8.82 -0.17 17.02
N THR A 58 -8.84 -0.77 18.21
CA THR A 58 -7.64 -0.92 19.03
C THR A 58 -7.66 -2.32 19.63
N TRP A 59 -7.11 -3.27 18.91
CA TRP A 59 -7.02 -4.68 19.34
C TRP A 59 -5.58 -5.13 19.38
N LEU A 60 -5.31 -6.07 20.25
CA LEU A 60 -4.01 -6.74 20.31
C LEU A 60 -3.94 -7.83 19.26
N VAL A 61 -2.76 -8.00 18.67
CA VAL A 61 -2.48 -9.03 17.66
C VAL A 61 -1.12 -9.64 17.89
N ASP A 62 -1.08 -10.94 17.78
CA ASP A 62 0.14 -11.73 17.66
C ASP A 62 0.42 -11.93 16.17
N CYS A 63 1.61 -11.53 15.75
CA CYS A 63 2.10 -11.70 14.38
C CYS A 63 3.25 -12.71 14.43
N GLU A 64 3.06 -13.87 13.84
CA GLU A 64 4.01 -14.98 13.87
C GLU A 64 4.51 -15.30 12.46
N THR A 65 5.84 -15.39 12.31
CA THR A 65 6.52 -15.91 11.12
C THR A 65 7.35 -17.11 11.53
N ASP A 66 8.02 -17.76 10.59
CA ASP A 66 8.92 -18.90 10.90
C ASP A 66 10.04 -18.52 11.87
N ASP A 67 10.50 -17.24 11.82
CA ASP A 67 11.68 -16.78 12.57
C ASP A 67 11.37 -15.71 13.62
N THR A 68 10.18 -15.12 13.61
CA THR A 68 9.87 -13.92 14.39
C THR A 68 8.47 -13.96 14.97
N PHE A 69 8.38 -13.56 16.23
CA PHE A 69 7.11 -13.32 16.92
C PHE A 69 7.04 -11.83 17.31
N LEU A 70 5.96 -11.16 16.91
CA LEU A 70 5.72 -9.75 17.20
C LEU A 70 4.36 -9.59 17.87
N TYR A 71 4.36 -8.98 19.06
CA TYR A 71 3.13 -8.54 19.73
C TYR A 71 2.87 -7.06 19.45
N ALA A 72 1.72 -6.74 18.90
CA ALA A 72 1.42 -5.40 18.41
C ALA A 72 -0.07 -5.03 18.55
N SER A 73 -0.47 -3.91 17.98
CA SER A 73 -1.87 -3.44 18.02
C SER A 73 -2.41 -3.23 16.61
N ILE A 74 -3.58 -3.77 16.33
CA ILE A 74 -4.37 -3.40 15.16
C ILE A 74 -4.99 -2.05 15.43
N THR A 75 -4.82 -1.08 14.54
CA THR A 75 -5.43 0.24 14.65
C THR A 75 -6.54 0.49 13.62
N ASN A 76 -6.58 -0.29 12.56
CA ASN A 76 -7.74 -0.33 11.67
C ASN A 76 -7.86 -1.69 10.98
N ILE A 77 -9.08 -2.02 10.59
CA ILE A 77 -9.45 -3.26 9.92
C ILE A 77 -10.37 -2.98 8.74
N SER A 78 -10.26 -3.80 7.70
CA SER A 78 -11.16 -3.88 6.56
C SER A 78 -11.33 -5.34 6.13
N GLU A 79 -12.23 -5.61 5.19
CA GLU A 79 -12.40 -6.95 4.62
C GLU A 79 -11.13 -7.51 3.96
N MET A 80 -10.22 -6.64 3.54
CA MET A 80 -9.01 -7.00 2.80
C MET A 80 -7.79 -7.15 3.69
N GLY A 81 -7.80 -6.59 4.90
CA GLY A 81 -6.63 -6.59 5.76
C GLY A 81 -6.71 -5.64 6.94
N ILE A 82 -5.59 -5.54 7.63
CA ILE A 82 -5.41 -4.75 8.85
C ILE A 82 -4.21 -3.83 8.73
N PHE A 83 -4.21 -2.77 9.54
CA PHE A 83 -3.00 -2.02 9.83
C PHE A 83 -2.54 -2.33 11.27
N VAL A 84 -1.31 -2.79 11.38
CA VAL A 84 -0.65 -3.13 12.63
C VAL A 84 0.33 -2.04 13.01
N ARG A 85 0.10 -1.40 14.14
CA ARG A 85 0.98 -0.38 14.69
C ARG A 85 2.15 -1.04 15.41
N THR A 86 3.36 -0.75 14.95
CA THR A 86 4.62 -1.26 15.53
C THR A 86 5.78 -0.36 15.14
N THR A 87 6.79 -0.28 16.00
CA THR A 87 8.07 0.37 15.71
C THR A 87 9.08 -0.55 15.02
N GLN A 88 8.76 -1.82 14.90
CA GLN A 88 9.57 -2.86 14.26
C GLN A 88 8.75 -3.60 13.20
N PRO A 89 8.41 -2.92 12.09
CA PRO A 89 7.63 -3.55 11.03
C PRO A 89 8.44 -4.64 10.33
N LEU A 90 7.76 -5.69 9.92
CA LEU A 90 8.32 -6.74 9.07
C LEU A 90 8.47 -6.22 7.63
N SER A 91 9.39 -6.82 6.88
CA SER A 91 9.65 -6.46 5.49
C SER A 91 8.42 -6.68 4.59
N ILE A 92 8.28 -5.84 3.57
CA ILE A 92 7.24 -6.01 2.54
C ILE A 92 7.39 -7.39 1.89
N GLY A 93 6.25 -8.08 1.69
CA GLY A 93 6.21 -9.44 1.15
C GLY A 93 6.33 -10.54 2.20
N THR A 94 6.65 -10.22 3.46
CA THR A 94 6.69 -11.22 4.54
C THR A 94 5.30 -11.81 4.74
N ARG A 95 5.23 -13.14 4.74
CA ARG A 95 4.03 -13.91 5.08
C ARG A 95 4.05 -14.22 6.57
N LEU A 96 2.90 -14.10 7.22
CA LEU A 96 2.78 -14.27 8.66
C LEU A 96 1.39 -14.77 9.04
N THR A 97 1.32 -15.45 10.18
CA THR A 97 0.07 -15.83 10.85
C THR A 97 -0.33 -14.74 11.84
N LEU A 98 -1.55 -14.29 11.74
CA LEU A 98 -2.18 -13.29 12.61
C LEU A 98 -3.13 -13.97 13.59
N ARG A 99 -2.95 -13.70 14.89
CA ARG A 99 -3.87 -14.16 15.93
C ARG A 99 -4.42 -12.97 16.70
N PHE A 100 -5.71 -12.76 16.67
CA PHE A 100 -6.37 -11.67 17.40
C PHE A 100 -7.80 -12.02 17.77
N SER A 101 -8.32 -11.34 18.80
CA SER A 101 -9.69 -11.50 19.27
C SER A 101 -10.35 -10.14 19.38
N PRO A 102 -11.34 -9.84 18.53
CA PRO A 102 -12.18 -8.67 18.70
C PRO A 102 -12.94 -8.73 20.06
N PRO A 103 -13.18 -7.60 20.72
CA PRO A 103 -13.99 -7.57 21.93
C PRO A 103 -15.41 -8.12 21.66
N GLY A 104 -15.85 -9.07 22.49
CA GLY A 104 -17.16 -9.71 22.34
C GLY A 104 -17.24 -10.80 21.28
N ALA A 105 -16.14 -11.17 20.66
CA ALA A 105 -16.10 -12.33 19.78
C ALA A 105 -16.03 -13.64 20.58
N ASP A 106 -16.78 -14.64 20.17
CA ASP A 106 -16.80 -15.96 20.80
C ASP A 106 -15.52 -16.77 20.56
N SER A 107 -14.74 -16.39 19.55
CA SER A 107 -13.51 -17.09 19.17
C SER A 107 -12.48 -16.16 18.57
N SER A 108 -11.20 -16.53 18.74
CA SER A 108 -10.07 -15.84 18.12
C SER A 108 -10.04 -16.06 16.61
N TYR A 109 -9.53 -15.06 15.90
CA TYR A 109 -9.12 -15.21 14.52
C TYR A 109 -7.70 -15.75 14.43
N VAL A 110 -7.48 -16.68 13.52
CA VAL A 110 -6.15 -17.17 13.13
C VAL A 110 -6.12 -17.12 11.60
N LEU A 111 -5.46 -16.10 11.06
CA LEU A 111 -5.52 -15.77 9.64
C LEU A 111 -4.11 -15.63 9.06
N GLU A 112 -3.96 -16.00 7.81
CA GLU A 112 -2.73 -15.74 7.06
C GLU A 112 -2.76 -14.34 6.44
N GLY A 113 -1.61 -13.67 6.47
CA GLY A 113 -1.44 -12.35 5.90
C GLY A 113 -0.10 -12.16 5.23
N THR A 114 -0.02 -11.13 4.40
CA THR A 114 1.23 -10.69 3.76
C THR A 114 1.40 -9.19 3.94
N VAL A 115 2.58 -8.76 4.35
CA VAL A 115 2.92 -7.33 4.48
C VAL A 115 2.92 -6.69 3.10
N GLN A 116 2.06 -5.70 2.88
CA GLN A 116 1.92 -4.99 1.61
C GLN A 116 2.70 -3.69 1.56
N TRP A 117 2.77 -2.99 2.69
CA TRP A 117 3.48 -1.72 2.81
C TRP A 117 3.88 -1.47 4.26
N VAL A 118 4.88 -0.62 4.44
CA VAL A 118 5.47 -0.28 5.74
C VAL A 118 5.50 1.23 5.89
N ASN A 119 5.14 1.70 7.09
CA ASN A 119 5.31 3.07 7.53
C ASN A 119 6.37 3.09 8.63
N GLU A 120 7.62 3.35 8.25
CA GLU A 120 8.76 3.29 9.15
C GLU A 120 8.80 4.45 10.12
N VAL A 121 9.40 4.22 11.29
CA VAL A 121 9.76 5.30 12.23
C VAL A 121 10.85 6.15 11.58
N ARG A 122 10.59 7.44 11.41
CA ARG A 122 11.56 8.40 10.88
C ARG A 122 12.10 9.26 12.00
N PRO A 123 13.42 9.22 12.28
CA PRO A 123 14.01 9.92 13.43
C PRO A 123 13.86 11.44 13.41
N LEU A 124 13.69 12.03 12.23
CA LEU A 124 13.63 13.49 12.05
C LEU A 124 12.21 13.99 11.70
N HIS A 125 11.23 13.12 11.62
CA HIS A 125 9.86 13.48 11.31
C HIS A 125 8.95 12.79 12.31
N ASP A 126 8.02 13.54 12.84
CA ASP A 126 6.98 13.01 13.71
C ASP A 126 6.09 12.09 12.88
N ASN A 127 6.32 10.78 13.00
CA ASN A 127 5.47 9.77 12.39
C ASN A 127 4.53 9.23 13.48
N PRO A 128 3.30 9.75 13.59
CA PRO A 128 2.40 9.41 14.69
C PRO A 128 1.88 7.98 14.61
N ASN A 129 2.06 7.31 13.48
CA ASN A 129 1.49 5.98 13.25
C ASN A 129 2.45 5.04 12.49
N PRO A 130 3.61 4.70 13.09
CA PRO A 130 4.51 3.71 12.50
C PRO A 130 3.87 2.34 12.53
N GLY A 131 4.15 1.53 11.50
CA GLY A 131 3.59 0.18 11.41
C GLY A 131 3.59 -0.39 10.01
N MET A 132 2.77 -1.41 9.81
CA MET A 132 2.67 -2.13 8.55
C MET A 132 1.22 -2.44 8.18
N GLY A 133 0.92 -2.31 6.89
CA GLY A 133 -0.33 -2.76 6.30
C GLY A 133 -0.21 -4.21 5.87
N ILE A 134 -1.09 -5.05 6.39
CA ILE A 134 -1.13 -6.49 6.12
C ILE A 134 -2.41 -6.81 5.37
N ARG A 135 -2.28 -7.48 4.24
CA ARG A 135 -3.38 -8.02 3.46
C ARG A 135 -3.64 -9.45 3.88
N PHE A 136 -4.89 -9.81 4.12
CA PHE A 136 -5.26 -11.19 4.33
C PHE A 136 -5.07 -12.00 3.05
N VAL A 137 -4.56 -13.23 3.20
CA VAL A 137 -4.37 -14.20 2.11
C VAL A 137 -5.00 -15.52 2.51
N ASP A 138 -5.36 -16.32 1.52
CA ASP A 138 -5.89 -17.67 1.71
C ASP A 138 -7.09 -17.77 2.67
N LEU A 139 -7.93 -16.70 2.73
CA LEU A 139 -9.13 -16.70 3.56
C LEU A 139 -10.12 -17.76 3.11
N THR A 140 -10.57 -18.59 4.04
CA THR A 140 -11.72 -19.45 3.82
C THR A 140 -13.00 -18.61 3.65
N PRO A 141 -14.05 -19.14 3.00
CA PRO A 141 -15.34 -18.46 2.94
C PRO A 141 -15.89 -18.10 4.33
N ASP A 142 -15.74 -19.00 5.30
CA ASP A 142 -16.20 -18.80 6.68
C ASP A 142 -15.43 -17.67 7.38
N ASP A 143 -14.10 -17.60 7.21
CA ASP A 143 -13.29 -16.53 7.79
C ASP A 143 -13.67 -15.18 7.19
N ARG A 144 -13.92 -15.13 5.88
CA ARG A 144 -14.38 -13.93 5.20
C ARG A 144 -15.71 -13.44 5.73
N GLU A 145 -16.69 -14.34 5.88
CA GLU A 145 -18.02 -14.02 6.42
C GLU A 145 -17.90 -13.49 7.86
N ARG A 146 -17.13 -14.17 8.71
CA ARG A 146 -16.87 -13.74 10.09
C ARG A 146 -16.22 -12.35 10.16
N ILE A 147 -15.24 -12.05 9.31
CA ILE A 147 -14.61 -10.72 9.23
C ILE A 147 -15.63 -9.67 8.85
N VAL A 148 -16.42 -9.91 7.80
CA VAL A 148 -17.47 -8.99 7.34
C VAL A 148 -18.49 -8.71 8.43
N ASP A 149 -18.95 -9.74 9.13
CA ASP A 149 -19.91 -9.60 10.23
C ASP A 149 -19.32 -8.84 11.42
N THR A 150 -18.06 -9.08 11.73
CA THR A 150 -17.34 -8.32 12.75
C THR A 150 -17.26 -6.85 12.37
N ILE A 151 -16.88 -6.52 11.13
CA ILE A 151 -16.82 -5.15 10.64
C ILE A 151 -18.19 -4.47 10.70
N ARG A 152 -19.25 -5.14 10.25
CA ARG A 152 -20.62 -4.64 10.32
C ARG A 152 -21.07 -4.37 11.74
N THR A 153 -20.77 -5.27 12.66
CA THR A 153 -21.10 -5.11 14.08
C THR A 153 -20.43 -3.89 14.68
N ILE A 154 -19.14 -3.67 14.39
CA ILE A 154 -18.39 -2.51 14.86
C ILE A 154 -18.97 -1.21 14.28
N ALA A 155 -19.23 -1.18 12.98
CA ALA A 155 -19.83 -0.03 12.31
C ALA A 155 -21.19 0.30 12.94
N TYR A 156 -22.04 -0.69 13.18
CA TYR A 156 -23.35 -0.49 13.82
C TYR A 156 -23.23 0.07 15.24
N ILE A 157 -22.31 -0.45 16.05
CA ILE A 157 -22.10 0.03 17.43
C ILE A 157 -21.59 1.47 17.43
N ARG A 158 -20.73 1.83 16.48
CA ARG A 158 -20.16 3.16 16.35
C ARG A 158 -21.22 4.21 15.96
N ASP A 159 -22.14 3.82 15.07
CA ASP A 159 -23.19 4.71 14.54
C ASP A 159 -24.45 4.72 15.41
N ALA A 160 -24.51 3.88 16.43
CA ALA A 160 -25.66 3.85 17.35
C ALA A 160 -25.76 5.18 18.10
N PRO A 161 -26.92 5.88 18.06
CA PRO A 161 -27.10 7.13 18.78
C PRO A 161 -26.94 6.88 20.28
N VAL A 162 -26.05 7.65 20.91
CA VAL A 162 -25.90 7.67 22.38
C VAL A 162 -27.25 8.09 22.95
N ARG A 163 -28.01 7.12 23.49
CA ARG A 163 -29.22 7.43 24.25
C ARG A 163 -28.75 8.08 25.55
N SER A 164 -28.80 9.42 25.58
CA SER A 164 -28.68 10.17 26.85
C SER A 164 -29.88 9.80 27.71
N ASN A 165 -29.59 9.19 28.85
CA ASN A 165 -30.55 8.92 29.89
C ASN A 165 -30.57 10.09 30.87
#